data_93f00b9f1f656cbdf520deefda95216f
#
_entry.id   93f00b9f1f656cbdf520deefda95216f
#
_cell.length_a   1.000
_cell.length_b   1.000
_cell.length_c   1.000
_cell.angle_alpha   90.00
_cell.angle_beta   90.00
_cell.angle_gamma   90.00
#
_symmetry.space_group_name_H-M   'P 1'
#
loop_
_entity.id
_entity.type
_entity.pdbx_description
1 polymer ?
#
loop_
_entity_poly.entity_id
_entity_poly.type
_entity_poly.pdbx_seq_one_letter_code
_entity_poly.pdbx_strand_id
1 'polypeptide(L)'
;TTDDWIEILNNSSSPLDLSGWHLTDDSSAPEKWTFPAPTNIPAGGFLIVYASGSGVPDANGNLNTNFKLSSGGEYIALIDSSGTIKSEFCPIGIKYPKQDEDISYGLDPENGDPVYFSSPTPGFANNTSGIAKVLDTNFSPDRGYYDQALSVTITSDTPGATIYFTTDGT
;
A
#
# COMPACT_ATOMS: atom_id res chain seq x y z
N THR A 1 -17.97 7.74 -2.76
CA THR A 1 -16.60 7.34 -2.35
C THR A 1 -16.39 5.92 -2.80
N THR A 2 -15.44 5.70 -3.67
CA THR A 2 -14.97 4.35 -4.01
C THR A 2 -14.18 3.83 -2.82
N ASP A 3 -14.45 2.58 -2.39
CA ASP A 3 -13.66 1.94 -1.35
C ASP A 3 -12.21 1.80 -1.81
N ASP A 4 -11.28 1.76 -0.86
CA ASP A 4 -9.88 1.41 -1.14
C ASP A 4 -9.79 0.02 -1.79
N TRP A 5 -8.74 -0.23 -2.55
CA TRP A 5 -8.58 -1.49 -3.28
C TRP A 5 -7.14 -2.00 -3.22
N ILE A 6 -7.03 -3.31 -3.34
CA ILE A 6 -5.79 -4.06 -3.45
C ILE A 6 -5.76 -4.70 -4.82
N GLU A 7 -4.67 -4.55 -5.56
CA GLU A 7 -4.47 -5.21 -6.85
C GLU A 7 -3.42 -6.31 -6.72
N ILE A 8 -3.74 -7.46 -7.29
CA ILE A 8 -2.84 -8.62 -7.35
C ILE A 8 -2.53 -8.91 -8.81
N LEU A 9 -1.24 -8.91 -9.14
CA LEU A 9 -0.74 -9.32 -10.46
C LEU A 9 -0.31 -10.78 -10.41
N ASN A 10 -0.82 -11.59 -11.32
CA ASN A 10 -0.25 -12.89 -11.61
C ASN A 10 0.89 -12.72 -12.64
N ASN A 11 2.11 -12.60 -12.18
CA ASN A 11 3.31 -12.44 -13.03
C ASN A 11 3.84 -13.77 -13.63
N SER A 12 3.12 -14.88 -13.44
CA SER A 12 3.48 -16.17 -14.01
C SER A 12 2.95 -16.36 -15.44
N SER A 13 3.47 -17.35 -16.15
CA SER A 13 3.01 -17.73 -17.48
C SER A 13 1.79 -18.67 -17.51
N SER A 14 1.20 -18.96 -16.35
CA SER A 14 0.05 -19.87 -16.20
C SER A 14 -1.03 -19.20 -15.34
N PRO A 15 -2.30 -19.56 -15.51
CA PRO A 15 -3.36 -19.13 -14.58
C PRO A 15 -3.02 -19.51 -13.14
N LEU A 16 -3.35 -18.64 -12.21
CA LEU A 16 -3.16 -18.82 -10.78
C LEU A 16 -4.52 -18.95 -10.09
N ASP A 17 -4.75 -20.04 -9.36
CA ASP A 17 -5.93 -20.21 -8.51
C ASP A 17 -5.61 -19.70 -7.10
N LEU A 18 -6.34 -18.68 -6.68
CA LEU A 18 -6.26 -18.10 -5.33
C LEU A 18 -7.31 -18.67 -4.37
N SER A 19 -8.10 -19.66 -4.78
CA SER A 19 -9.13 -20.25 -3.91
C SER A 19 -8.52 -20.77 -2.61
N GLY A 20 -9.03 -20.25 -1.47
CA GLY A 20 -8.50 -20.62 -0.15
C GLY A 20 -7.19 -19.93 0.27
N TRP A 21 -6.65 -19.02 -0.55
CA TRP A 21 -5.59 -18.12 -0.12
C TRP A 21 -6.16 -17.02 0.76
N HIS A 22 -5.30 -16.22 1.38
CA HIS A 22 -5.69 -15.21 2.35
C HIS A 22 -5.09 -13.84 2.05
N LEU A 23 -5.86 -12.79 2.34
CA LEU A 23 -5.35 -11.41 2.48
C LEU A 23 -5.47 -10.99 3.94
N THR A 24 -4.47 -10.27 4.43
CA THR A 24 -4.46 -9.73 5.77
C THR A 24 -3.78 -8.36 5.85
N ASP A 25 -4.31 -7.48 6.68
CA ASP A 25 -3.74 -6.21 7.12
C ASP A 25 -3.09 -6.33 8.52
N ASP A 26 -3.05 -7.57 9.08
CA ASP A 26 -2.57 -7.84 10.43
C ASP A 26 -1.66 -9.08 10.42
N SER A 27 -0.37 -8.89 10.68
CA SER A 27 0.61 -9.97 10.71
C SER A 27 0.35 -11.03 11.80
N SER A 28 -0.46 -10.68 12.83
CA SER A 28 -0.86 -11.63 13.87
C SER A 28 -2.09 -12.47 13.49
N ALA A 29 -2.78 -12.10 12.40
CA ALA A 29 -3.98 -12.77 11.88
C ALA A 29 -3.81 -13.13 10.39
N PRO A 30 -2.94 -14.09 10.03
CA PRO A 30 -2.58 -14.37 8.63
C PRO A 30 -3.76 -14.84 7.77
N GLU A 31 -4.78 -15.43 8.33
CA GLU A 31 -5.97 -15.95 7.64
C GLU A 31 -7.18 -14.98 7.77
N LYS A 32 -6.94 -13.67 7.91
CA LYS A 32 -7.98 -12.69 8.25
C LYS A 32 -9.14 -12.65 7.26
N TRP A 33 -8.85 -12.74 5.96
CA TRP A 33 -9.85 -12.86 4.89
C TRP A 33 -9.40 -13.90 3.87
N THR A 34 -10.34 -14.77 3.46
CA THR A 34 -10.08 -15.90 2.56
C THR A 34 -10.74 -15.68 1.21
N PHE A 35 -9.97 -15.90 0.14
CA PHE A 35 -10.50 -15.87 -1.22
C PHE A 35 -11.54 -16.97 -1.42
N PRO A 36 -12.77 -16.63 -1.88
CA PRO A 36 -13.79 -17.64 -2.19
C PRO A 36 -13.36 -18.50 -3.39
N ALA A 37 -13.91 -19.69 -3.47
CA ALA A 37 -13.73 -20.57 -4.63
C ALA A 37 -14.93 -20.40 -5.61
N PRO A 38 -14.69 -20.33 -6.92
CA PRO A 38 -13.39 -20.24 -7.59
C PRO A 38 -12.86 -18.79 -7.67
N THR A 39 -11.57 -18.57 -7.44
CA THR A 39 -10.91 -17.29 -7.67
C THR A 39 -9.65 -17.51 -8.51
N ASN A 40 -9.68 -17.13 -9.78
CA ASN A 40 -8.58 -17.36 -10.71
C ASN A 40 -8.08 -16.06 -11.32
N ILE A 41 -6.76 -15.91 -11.45
CA ILE A 41 -6.12 -14.82 -12.20
C ILE A 41 -5.45 -15.43 -13.43
N PRO A 42 -5.79 -15.01 -14.66
CA PRO A 42 -5.10 -15.44 -15.88
C PRO A 42 -3.59 -15.15 -15.83
N ALA A 43 -2.80 -15.83 -16.65
CA ALA A 43 -1.38 -15.49 -16.83
C ALA A 43 -1.22 -14.02 -17.23
N GLY A 44 -0.40 -13.27 -16.53
CA GLY A 44 -0.20 -11.83 -16.72
C GLY A 44 -1.41 -10.97 -16.38
N GLY A 45 -2.47 -11.54 -15.77
CA GLY A 45 -3.70 -10.84 -15.42
C GLY A 45 -3.65 -10.18 -14.06
N PHE A 46 -4.66 -9.34 -13.81
CA PHE A 46 -4.85 -8.58 -12.58
C PHE A 46 -6.16 -8.98 -11.90
N LEU A 47 -6.19 -8.91 -10.58
CA LEU A 47 -7.38 -9.06 -9.75
C LEU A 47 -7.49 -7.90 -8.79
N ILE A 48 -8.63 -7.22 -8.80
CA ILE A 48 -8.96 -6.17 -7.85
C ILE A 48 -9.78 -6.77 -6.70
N VAL A 49 -9.40 -6.43 -5.47
CA VAL A 49 -10.14 -6.73 -4.24
C VAL A 49 -10.39 -5.43 -3.51
N TYR A 50 -11.64 -5.10 -3.24
CA TYR A 50 -11.99 -3.88 -2.50
C TYR A 50 -11.85 -4.09 -0.99
N ALA A 51 -11.29 -3.11 -0.31
CA ALA A 51 -11.12 -3.12 1.14
C ALA A 51 -12.30 -2.41 1.84
N SER A 52 -13.52 -2.89 1.58
CA SER A 52 -14.75 -2.26 2.08
C SER A 52 -15.09 -2.62 3.53
N GLY A 53 -14.52 -3.71 4.06
CA GLY A 53 -14.87 -4.26 5.36
C GLY A 53 -16.12 -5.15 5.35
N SER A 54 -16.76 -5.39 4.19
CA SER A 54 -17.98 -6.20 4.11
C SER A 54 -17.71 -7.71 4.25
N GLY A 55 -16.57 -8.16 3.78
CA GLY A 55 -16.17 -9.59 3.81
C GLY A 55 -16.86 -10.47 2.78
N VAL A 56 -17.78 -9.93 1.98
CA VAL A 56 -18.57 -10.67 1.00
C VAL A 56 -18.58 -9.94 -0.35
N PRO A 57 -18.66 -10.65 -1.48
CA PRO A 57 -18.77 -10.01 -2.79
C PRO A 57 -19.96 -9.05 -2.87
N ASP A 58 -19.80 -7.97 -3.63
CA ASP A 58 -20.89 -7.02 -3.89
C ASP A 58 -21.89 -7.56 -4.93
N ALA A 59 -22.92 -6.76 -5.24
CA ALA A 59 -23.95 -7.14 -6.22
C ALA A 59 -23.42 -7.33 -7.65
N ASN A 60 -22.23 -6.83 -7.97
CA ASN A 60 -21.55 -6.98 -9.25
C ASN A 60 -20.57 -8.16 -9.24
N GLY A 61 -20.42 -8.85 -8.11
CA GLY A 61 -19.48 -9.95 -7.93
C GLY A 61 -18.06 -9.51 -7.61
N ASN A 62 -17.82 -8.23 -7.32
CA ASN A 62 -16.50 -7.76 -6.91
C ASN A 62 -16.15 -8.29 -5.52
N LEU A 63 -14.93 -8.78 -5.37
CA LEU A 63 -14.43 -9.27 -4.08
C LEU A 63 -14.21 -8.13 -3.10
N ASN A 64 -14.54 -8.37 -1.84
CA ASN A 64 -14.42 -7.40 -0.75
C ASN A 64 -13.81 -8.07 0.48
N THR A 65 -12.76 -7.47 1.05
CA THR A 65 -12.19 -7.94 2.31
C THR A 65 -13.11 -7.60 3.50
N ASN A 66 -12.91 -8.31 4.62
CA ASN A 66 -13.56 -8.04 5.90
C ASN A 66 -12.84 -6.97 6.73
N PHE A 67 -11.86 -6.29 6.13
CA PHE A 67 -11.10 -5.18 6.71
C PHE A 67 -11.07 -4.01 5.74
N LYS A 68 -10.69 -2.84 6.24
CA LYS A 68 -10.43 -1.62 5.47
C LYS A 68 -8.97 -1.26 5.57
N LEU A 69 -8.45 -0.57 4.56
CA LEU A 69 -7.07 -0.07 4.57
C LEU A 69 -6.97 1.24 5.36
N SER A 70 -5.86 1.42 6.09
CA SER A 70 -5.56 2.64 6.81
C SER A 70 -4.85 3.64 5.90
N SER A 71 -5.38 4.86 5.80
CA SER A 71 -4.69 5.95 5.08
C SER A 71 -3.34 6.32 5.71
N GLY A 72 -3.12 6.02 6.99
CA GLY A 72 -1.86 6.24 7.70
C GLY A 72 -0.78 5.19 7.42
N GLY A 73 -1.11 4.17 6.63
CA GLY A 73 -0.23 3.03 6.37
C GLY A 73 -0.36 1.91 7.41
N GLU A 74 -0.26 0.68 6.92
CA GLU A 74 -0.31 -0.54 7.73
C GLU A 74 0.34 -1.72 7.01
N TYR A 75 0.34 -2.87 7.62
CA TYR A 75 0.77 -4.13 7.03
C TYR A 75 -0.23 -4.62 5.98
N ILE A 76 0.24 -5.27 4.92
CA ILE A 76 -0.59 -6.05 4.01
C ILE A 76 0.18 -7.24 3.44
N ALA A 77 -0.43 -8.41 3.41
CA ALA A 77 0.16 -9.61 2.85
C ALA A 77 -0.86 -10.50 2.13
N LEU A 78 -0.36 -11.19 1.10
CA LEU A 78 -0.99 -12.30 0.41
C LEU A 78 -0.34 -13.61 0.87
N ILE A 79 -1.15 -14.54 1.34
CA ILE A 79 -0.71 -15.79 1.97
C ILE A 79 -1.42 -16.94 1.25
N ASP A 80 -0.67 -18.01 0.91
CA ASP A 80 -1.29 -19.16 0.26
C ASP A 80 -2.05 -20.05 1.26
N SER A 81 -2.80 -21.00 0.75
CA SER A 81 -3.59 -21.96 1.55
C SER A 81 -2.77 -22.86 2.48
N SER A 82 -1.43 -22.85 2.36
CA SER A 82 -0.51 -23.55 3.27
C SER A 82 0.00 -22.66 4.41
N GLY A 83 -0.36 -21.35 4.41
CA GLY A 83 0.12 -20.36 5.36
C GLY A 83 1.46 -19.72 4.97
N THR A 84 1.91 -19.91 3.72
CA THR A 84 3.16 -19.32 3.23
C THR A 84 2.90 -17.93 2.66
N ILE A 85 3.62 -16.92 3.11
CA ILE A 85 3.56 -15.56 2.56
C ILE A 85 4.10 -15.57 1.13
N LYS A 86 3.29 -15.16 0.17
CA LYS A 86 3.64 -15.07 -1.26
C LYS A 86 4.00 -13.66 -1.67
N SER A 87 3.36 -12.67 -1.07
CA SER A 87 3.67 -11.27 -1.28
C SER A 87 3.39 -10.52 0.01
N GLU A 88 4.28 -9.62 0.33
CA GLU A 88 4.20 -8.79 1.51
C GLU A 88 4.51 -7.37 1.07
N PHE A 89 3.56 -6.47 1.22
CA PHE A 89 3.76 -5.08 0.85
C PHE A 89 4.37 -4.33 2.03
N CYS A 90 5.69 -4.26 2.05
CA CYS A 90 6.58 -3.89 3.14
C CYS A 90 6.90 -5.06 4.09
N PRO A 91 8.19 -5.44 4.22
CA PRO A 91 8.61 -6.54 5.08
C PRO A 91 8.29 -6.28 6.55
N ILE A 92 8.23 -7.35 7.31
CA ILE A 92 7.84 -7.40 8.74
C ILE A 92 8.32 -6.17 9.54
N GLY A 93 7.35 -5.45 10.10
CA GLY A 93 7.59 -4.26 10.92
C GLY A 93 7.60 -2.93 10.16
N ILE A 94 7.48 -2.95 8.85
CA ILE A 94 7.33 -1.77 8.00
C ILE A 94 5.89 -1.74 7.48
N LYS A 95 5.25 -0.59 7.58
CA LYS A 95 3.93 -0.34 7.01
C LYS A 95 4.09 0.25 5.61
N TYR A 96 3.12 0.02 4.72
CA TYR A 96 3.06 0.86 3.54
C TYR A 96 2.88 2.31 4.00
N PRO A 97 3.42 3.31 3.28
CA PRO A 97 3.41 4.69 3.73
C PRO A 97 2.00 5.31 3.65
N LYS A 98 1.84 6.49 4.26
CA LYS A 98 0.60 7.27 4.21
C LYS A 98 0.08 7.38 2.79
N GLN A 99 -1.20 7.05 2.62
CA GLN A 99 -1.92 7.16 1.36
C GLN A 99 -2.67 8.48 1.27
N ASP A 100 -2.73 9.05 0.07
CA ASP A 100 -3.54 10.22 -0.24
C ASP A 100 -4.66 9.83 -1.21
N GLU A 101 -5.73 10.61 -1.23
CA GLU A 101 -6.86 10.42 -2.13
C GLU A 101 -6.40 10.51 -3.60
N ASP A 102 -6.97 9.65 -4.46
CA ASP A 102 -6.68 9.57 -5.90
C ASP A 102 -5.21 9.24 -6.28
N ILE A 103 -4.42 8.77 -5.32
CA ILE A 103 -3.04 8.31 -5.55
C ILE A 103 -2.94 6.83 -5.16
N SER A 104 -2.43 6.00 -6.05
CA SER A 104 -2.12 4.60 -5.71
C SER A 104 -0.65 4.43 -5.31
N TYR A 105 -0.39 3.37 -4.54
CA TYR A 105 0.96 2.95 -4.15
C TYR A 105 1.16 1.51 -4.60
N GLY A 106 2.20 1.26 -5.37
CA GLY A 106 2.41 -0.02 -6.00
C GLY A 106 3.85 -0.21 -6.45
N LEU A 107 4.13 -1.33 -7.12
CA LEU A 107 5.45 -1.63 -7.61
C LEU A 107 5.69 -0.97 -8.98
N ASP A 108 6.84 -0.32 -9.13
CA ASP A 108 7.32 0.18 -10.40
C ASP A 108 7.60 -1.02 -11.33
N PRO A 109 7.02 -1.04 -12.55
CA PRO A 109 7.18 -2.17 -13.46
C PRO A 109 8.61 -2.34 -14.01
N GLU A 110 9.46 -1.31 -13.93
CA GLU A 110 10.82 -1.36 -14.46
C GLU A 110 11.82 -1.96 -13.47
N ASN A 111 11.70 -1.64 -12.18
CA ASN A 111 12.70 -2.02 -11.17
C ASN A 111 12.10 -2.78 -9.98
N GLY A 112 10.76 -2.80 -9.85
CA GLY A 112 10.06 -3.45 -8.74
C GLY A 112 10.05 -2.65 -7.44
N ASP A 113 10.55 -1.41 -7.44
CA ASP A 113 10.53 -0.56 -6.26
C ASP A 113 9.11 -0.06 -5.96
N PRO A 114 8.73 0.04 -4.69
CA PRO A 114 7.43 0.59 -4.31
C PRO A 114 7.42 2.11 -4.45
N VAL A 115 6.50 2.63 -5.26
CA VAL A 115 6.36 4.05 -5.59
C VAL A 115 4.89 4.48 -5.60
N TYR A 116 4.65 5.79 -5.55
CA TYR A 116 3.31 6.36 -5.74
C TYR A 116 3.03 6.61 -7.22
N PHE A 117 1.76 6.50 -7.59
CA PHE A 117 1.27 6.80 -8.94
C PHE A 117 0.14 7.83 -8.85
N SER A 118 0.35 9.00 -9.48
CA SER A 118 -0.66 10.06 -9.57
C SER A 118 -1.82 9.74 -10.51
N SER A 119 -1.70 8.67 -11.28
CA SER A 119 -2.74 8.15 -12.17
C SER A 119 -2.89 6.67 -11.92
N PRO A 120 -3.76 6.26 -10.98
CA PRO A 120 -4.03 4.85 -10.72
C PRO A 120 -4.51 4.11 -11.96
N THR A 121 -4.08 2.86 -12.14
CA THR A 121 -4.39 2.03 -13.31
C THR A 121 -5.05 0.70 -12.91
N PRO A 122 -6.16 0.68 -12.13
CA PRO A 122 -6.75 -0.56 -11.64
C PRO A 122 -7.14 -1.49 -12.80
N GLY A 123 -6.69 -2.74 -12.74
CA GLY A 123 -6.90 -3.76 -13.76
C GLY A 123 -5.87 -3.73 -14.91
N PHE A 124 -4.89 -2.84 -14.86
CA PHE A 124 -3.86 -2.70 -15.87
C PHE A 124 -2.48 -2.55 -15.22
N ALA A 125 -1.43 -2.81 -15.98
CA ALA A 125 -0.07 -2.59 -15.52
C ALA A 125 0.15 -1.14 -15.07
N ASN A 126 0.89 -0.95 -13.98
CA ASN A 126 1.33 0.36 -13.55
C ASN A 126 2.08 1.08 -14.67
N ASN A 127 1.85 2.37 -14.81
CA ASN A 127 2.63 3.17 -15.75
C ASN A 127 4.04 3.41 -15.19
N THR A 128 5.00 3.79 -16.06
CA THR A 128 6.40 4.06 -15.68
C THR A 128 6.59 5.44 -15.01
N SER A 129 5.49 6.13 -14.68
CA SER A 129 5.52 7.48 -14.11
C SER A 129 5.32 7.45 -12.59
N GLY A 130 6.02 6.56 -11.91
CA GLY A 130 6.08 6.58 -10.45
C GLY A 130 6.56 7.94 -9.95
N ILE A 131 5.86 8.52 -9.00
CA ILE A 131 6.27 9.77 -8.35
C ILE A 131 6.94 9.46 -7.01
N ALA A 132 8.13 9.98 -6.82
CA ALA A 132 8.74 10.00 -5.50
C ALA A 132 7.99 11.03 -4.63
N LYS A 133 7.14 10.56 -3.73
CA LYS A 133 6.52 11.42 -2.73
C LYS A 133 7.52 11.69 -1.63
N VAL A 134 7.83 12.98 -1.41
CA VAL A 134 8.62 13.40 -0.25
C VAL A 134 7.72 13.36 0.98
N LEU A 135 8.11 12.60 2.00
CA LEU A 135 7.43 12.56 3.30
C LEU A 135 7.60 13.90 4.02
N ASP A 136 6.66 14.21 4.92
CA ASP A 136 6.71 15.41 5.73
C ASP A 136 8.05 15.52 6.49
N THR A 137 8.45 16.76 6.76
CA THR A 137 9.63 17.02 7.57
C THR A 137 9.33 16.84 9.06
N ASN A 138 10.29 16.24 9.77
CA ASN A 138 10.27 16.11 11.23
C ASN A 138 11.15 17.19 11.86
N PHE A 139 10.66 17.78 12.94
CA PHE A 139 11.36 18.82 13.69
C PHE A 139 11.75 18.29 15.09
N SER A 140 12.99 18.55 15.51
CA SER A 140 13.45 18.21 16.85
C SER A 140 14.27 19.40 17.43
N PRO A 141 13.83 20.00 18.55
CA PRO A 141 12.62 19.69 19.30
C PRO A 141 11.34 20.08 18.55
N ASP A 142 10.21 19.52 18.97
CA ASP A 142 8.91 19.78 18.37
C ASP A 142 8.49 21.27 18.55
N ARG A 143 7.46 21.68 17.80
CA ARG A 143 6.95 23.07 17.90
C ARG A 143 6.55 23.39 19.34
N GLY A 144 6.90 24.60 19.80
CA GLY A 144 6.60 25.05 21.15
C GLY A 144 7.12 26.47 21.42
N TYR A 145 6.92 26.93 22.67
CA TYR A 145 7.56 28.15 23.18
C TYR A 145 8.80 27.75 23.97
N TYR A 146 9.90 28.41 23.70
CA TYR A 146 11.19 28.13 24.33
C TYR A 146 11.79 29.41 24.90
N ASP A 147 12.19 29.39 26.16
CA ASP A 147 12.76 30.55 26.85
C ASP A 147 14.25 30.78 26.55
N GLN A 148 14.90 29.80 25.91
CA GLN A 148 16.30 29.81 25.55
C GLN A 148 16.49 29.57 24.05
N ALA A 149 17.57 30.10 23.50
CA ALA A 149 17.98 29.75 22.13
C ALA A 149 18.23 28.22 22.04
N LEU A 150 17.69 27.63 21.00
CA LEU A 150 17.84 26.18 20.76
C LEU A 150 18.25 25.89 19.32
N SER A 151 18.87 24.75 19.11
CA SER A 151 19.11 24.23 17.77
C SER A 151 17.91 23.38 17.34
N VAL A 152 17.37 23.68 16.16
CA VAL A 152 16.31 22.88 15.54
C VAL A 152 16.94 21.98 14.48
N THR A 153 16.69 20.69 14.59
CA THR A 153 17.04 19.72 13.55
C THR A 153 15.80 19.46 12.69
N ILE A 154 15.94 19.55 11.37
CA ILE A 154 14.89 19.23 10.40
C ILE A 154 15.36 17.99 9.63
N THR A 155 14.53 16.95 9.64
CA THR A 155 14.81 15.70 8.93
C THR A 155 13.61 15.32 8.07
N SER A 156 13.83 14.46 7.07
CA SER A 156 12.78 13.78 6.32
C SER A 156 13.11 12.29 6.27
N ASP A 157 12.10 11.44 6.40
CA ASP A 157 12.25 9.99 6.27
C ASP A 157 12.38 9.55 4.80
N THR A 158 12.28 10.49 3.85
CA THR A 158 12.50 10.23 2.43
C THR A 158 14.00 10.18 2.12
N PRO A 159 14.55 9.02 1.69
CA PRO A 159 15.96 8.93 1.32
C PRO A 159 16.32 9.90 0.19
N GLY A 160 17.43 10.64 0.35
CA GLY A 160 17.91 11.58 -0.67
C GLY A 160 17.10 12.87 -0.82
N ALA A 161 16.09 13.11 0.03
CA ALA A 161 15.35 14.37 0.00
C ALA A 161 16.22 15.56 0.35
N THR A 162 16.06 16.66 -0.38
CA THR A 162 16.68 17.96 -0.07
C THR A 162 15.67 18.82 0.67
N ILE A 163 16.06 19.32 1.84
CA ILE A 163 15.22 20.18 2.67
C ILE A 163 15.60 21.64 2.43
N TYR A 164 14.63 22.45 2.02
CA TYR A 164 14.76 23.91 1.93
C TYR A 164 13.99 24.53 3.08
N PHE A 165 14.55 25.51 3.72
CA PHE A 165 13.90 26.24 4.82
C PHE A 165 14.19 27.73 4.74
N THR A 166 13.30 28.55 5.33
CA THR A 166 13.50 29.98 5.55
C THR A 166 13.40 30.27 7.04
N THR A 167 14.00 31.36 7.48
CA THR A 167 13.96 31.80 8.89
C THR A 167 13.07 33.02 9.06
N ASP A 168 12.58 33.60 7.98
CA ASP A 168 11.78 34.85 7.93
C ASP A 168 10.40 34.64 7.26
N GLY A 169 10.10 33.43 6.79
CA GLY A 169 8.82 33.08 6.17
C GLY A 169 8.68 33.55 4.72
N THR A 170 9.77 33.85 4.03
CA THR A 170 9.77 34.26 2.60
C THR A 170 10.34 33.19 1.69
#